data_820da63d93748f38f4174c9c02c40f2b
#
_entry.id   820da63d93748f38f4174c9c02c40f2b
#
_cell.length_a   1.000
_cell.length_b   1.000
_cell.length_c   1.000
_cell.angle_alpha   90.00
_cell.angle_beta   90.00
_cell.angle_gamma   90.00
#
_symmetry.space_group_name_H-M   'P 1'
#
loop_
_entity.id
_entity.type
_entity.pdbx_description
1 polymer ?
#
loop_
_entity_poly.entity_id
_entity_poly.type
_entity_poly.pdbx_seq_one_letter_code
_entity_poly.pdbx_strand_id
1 'polypeptide(L)'
;MTRSVLRRPETLTYLIQLALGGAILSLATFAAQADDNTSPVPQSPDELLGPLFYDVQSAKLFPDQKTFADAVPNSDPLMILADYRMQKSQASFDLRHFVEINFTLPRDNDQYVPPKGQTLRQHIDGLWPVLTRSTVEVEKWDSLLPLPKPYVVPGGRFREVYYWDSYFTMLGLAESGHWDKVEDMVANFAAEIDRWGHIPNGNRSYYLSRSQPPFFSFMVELLASHDGDRALKTWLPQMEKEYRYWMEGADALTPGKANKRVVRMEDGALLNRYWDDNDTPRPESWLDDVTTAKNNPNRPATEIYRDLRSAAASGWDFSSRWMDNPQQLGTIRTTSILPVDLNALMFHMEKTIARASKAAGDSAKAGQYDALANARQKALEKYLWNDKEGWYADYDLKSHKVRNQLTAAALFPLYVNAASSERAAKVA
;
A
#
# COMPACT_ATOMS: atom_id res chain seq x y z
N MET A 1 33.82 80.07 17.09
CA MET A 1 33.73 81.16 16.13
C MET A 1 33.28 80.63 14.82
N THR A 2 32.12 81.10 14.43
CA THR A 2 31.57 81.46 13.13
C THR A 2 31.43 80.37 12.09
N ARG A 3 30.18 79.92 11.87
CA ARG A 3 29.28 80.28 10.74
C ARG A 3 29.76 79.67 9.40
N SER A 4 29.04 79.16 8.52
CA SER A 4 27.62 79.04 8.19
C SER A 4 27.49 78.54 6.76
N VAL A 5 26.44 77.84 6.47
CA VAL A 5 25.43 78.07 5.45
C VAL A 5 25.55 77.40 4.08
N LEU A 6 24.60 76.41 3.90
CA LEU A 6 23.68 76.21 2.77
C LEU A 6 24.15 76.46 1.31
N ARG A 7 23.97 75.48 0.43
CA ARG A 7 22.93 75.46 -0.64
C ARG A 7 23.14 74.31 -1.62
N ARG A 8 22.04 73.57 -1.87
CA ARG A 8 21.80 72.95 -3.18
C ARG A 8 21.44 74.07 -4.19
N PRO A 9 21.47 73.89 -5.55
CA PRO A 9 20.64 72.95 -6.27
C PRO A 9 21.14 72.41 -7.63
N GLU A 10 20.36 71.49 -8.21
CA GLU A 10 19.91 71.32 -9.60
C GLU A 10 20.82 70.73 -10.70
N THR A 11 20.23 69.61 -11.21
CA THR A 11 20.07 69.15 -12.60
C THR A 11 21.03 69.67 -13.69
N LEU A 12 21.64 68.71 -14.41
CA LEU A 12 21.67 68.81 -15.89
C LEU A 12 21.85 67.40 -16.52
N THR A 13 20.91 67.13 -17.42
CA THR A 13 20.83 66.03 -18.38
C THR A 13 21.89 66.16 -19.43
N TYR A 14 22.59 65.09 -19.82
CA TYR A 14 23.16 64.94 -21.15
C TYR A 14 23.06 63.52 -21.68
N LEU A 15 22.31 63.43 -22.79
CA LEU A 15 22.27 62.31 -23.74
C LEU A 15 23.65 62.17 -24.43
N ILE A 16 24.11 60.90 -24.55
CA ILE A 16 24.90 60.47 -25.70
C ILE A 16 24.48 59.10 -26.10
N GLN A 17 23.86 58.98 -27.29
CA GLN A 17 23.70 57.76 -28.07
C GLN A 17 25.02 57.37 -28.71
N LEU A 18 25.24 56.02 -28.81
CA LEU A 18 25.89 55.31 -29.93
C LEU A 18 26.08 53.86 -29.50
N ALA A 19 25.29 52.99 -29.96
CA ALA A 19 25.28 52.22 -31.21
C ALA A 19 26.02 50.86 -31.11
N LEU A 20 25.23 49.80 -31.29
CA LEU A 20 25.54 48.50 -31.91
C LEU A 20 26.35 47.46 -31.14
N GLY A 21 25.65 46.39 -30.80
CA GLY A 21 26.17 45.08 -30.43
C GLY A 21 25.06 44.19 -29.91
N GLY A 22 24.20 43.70 -30.81
CA GLY A 22 23.13 42.80 -30.44
C GLY A 22 23.66 41.46 -29.92
N ALA A 23 23.32 41.14 -28.70
CA ALA A 23 23.25 39.79 -28.20
C ALA A 23 21.90 39.66 -27.54
N ILE A 24 20.95 39.12 -28.28
CA ILE A 24 19.63 38.66 -27.77
C ILE A 24 19.94 37.47 -26.85
N LEU A 25 20.07 37.71 -25.55
CA LEU A 25 19.91 36.65 -24.55
C LEU A 25 18.42 36.32 -24.49
N SER A 26 18.04 35.30 -25.22
CA SER A 26 16.77 34.62 -24.99
C SER A 26 16.79 34.01 -23.58
N LEU A 27 16.24 34.73 -22.61
CA LEU A 27 15.78 34.14 -21.36
C LEU A 27 14.64 33.20 -21.72
N ALA A 28 14.97 31.92 -22.01
CA ALA A 28 14.02 30.86 -21.93
C ALA A 28 13.63 30.75 -20.46
N THR A 29 12.54 31.40 -20.10
CA THR A 29 11.77 31.03 -18.91
C THR A 29 11.34 29.58 -19.10
N PHE A 30 12.10 28.64 -18.55
CA PHE A 30 11.57 27.35 -18.21
C PHE A 30 10.45 27.61 -17.17
N ALA A 31 9.23 27.81 -17.66
CA ALA A 31 8.06 27.52 -16.88
C ALA A 31 8.21 26.05 -16.54
N ALA A 32 8.59 25.74 -15.30
CA ALA A 32 8.31 24.45 -14.72
C ALA A 32 6.80 24.28 -14.89
N GLN A 33 6.38 23.48 -15.87
CA GLN A 33 5.06 22.88 -15.83
C GLN A 33 5.04 22.12 -14.51
N ALA A 34 4.43 22.71 -13.50
CA ALA A 34 3.87 21.93 -12.41
C ALA A 34 2.95 20.92 -13.11
N ASP A 35 3.35 19.67 -13.08
CA ASP A 35 2.44 18.58 -13.38
C ASP A 35 1.31 18.67 -12.36
N ASP A 36 0.24 19.35 -12.76
CA ASP A 36 -1.00 19.46 -11.99
C ASP A 36 -1.78 18.14 -12.17
N ASN A 37 -1.10 17.03 -11.85
CA ASN A 37 -1.64 15.68 -11.84
C ASN A 37 -2.30 15.37 -10.48
N THR A 38 -2.89 16.41 -9.86
CA THR A 38 -3.78 16.26 -8.71
C THR A 38 -5.20 15.94 -9.20
N SER A 39 -5.37 14.83 -9.93
CA SER A 39 -6.70 14.25 -9.99
C SER A 39 -7.16 13.99 -8.56
N PRO A 40 -8.37 14.44 -8.17
CA PRO A 40 -8.84 14.25 -6.81
C PRO A 40 -8.76 12.77 -6.43
N VAL A 41 -8.38 12.50 -5.18
CA VAL A 41 -8.36 11.12 -4.65
C VAL A 41 -9.75 10.52 -4.82
N PRO A 42 -9.91 9.38 -5.48
CA PRO A 42 -11.22 8.78 -5.69
C PRO A 42 -11.87 8.44 -4.34
N GLN A 43 -13.14 8.81 -4.20
CA GLN A 43 -13.91 8.48 -3.00
C GLN A 43 -14.14 6.98 -2.90
N SER A 44 -14.16 6.45 -1.68
CA SER A 44 -14.58 5.07 -1.44
C SER A 44 -16.11 4.92 -1.57
N PRO A 45 -16.64 3.73 -1.89
CA PRO A 45 -18.08 3.53 -2.09
C PRO A 45 -18.94 3.89 -0.89
N ASP A 46 -18.46 3.68 0.32
CA ASP A 46 -19.16 4.05 1.56
C ASP A 46 -19.22 5.57 1.76
N GLU A 47 -18.16 6.30 1.38
CA GLU A 47 -18.17 7.77 1.37
C GLU A 47 -19.10 8.32 0.28
N LEU A 48 -19.06 7.71 -0.92
CA LEU A 48 -19.82 8.14 -2.09
C LEU A 48 -21.32 7.92 -1.89
N LEU A 49 -21.73 6.77 -1.33
CA LEU A 49 -23.12 6.33 -1.25
C LEU A 49 -23.74 6.46 0.15
N GLY A 50 -22.90 6.64 1.18
CA GLY A 50 -23.36 6.90 2.56
C GLY A 50 -24.48 5.98 3.05
N PRO A 51 -25.67 6.51 3.41
CA PRO A 51 -26.76 5.71 3.98
C PRO A 51 -27.24 4.56 3.08
N LEU A 52 -27.22 4.73 1.74
CA LEU A 52 -27.57 3.65 0.83
C LEU A 52 -26.58 2.47 0.96
N PHE A 53 -25.27 2.77 1.04
CA PHE A 53 -24.25 1.75 1.23
C PHE A 53 -24.50 0.95 2.52
N TYR A 54 -24.73 1.64 3.63
CA TYR A 54 -24.95 1.01 4.93
C TYR A 54 -26.24 0.16 4.97
N ASP A 55 -27.31 0.62 4.33
CA ASP A 55 -28.58 -0.10 4.28
C ASP A 55 -28.45 -1.37 3.42
N VAL A 56 -27.73 -1.33 2.28
CA VAL A 56 -27.46 -2.50 1.44
C VAL A 56 -26.61 -3.54 2.17
N GLN A 57 -25.55 -3.11 2.83
CA GLN A 57 -24.66 -4.01 3.58
C GLN A 57 -25.40 -4.65 4.77
N SER A 58 -26.21 -3.86 5.50
CA SER A 58 -27.00 -4.32 6.63
C SER A 58 -28.09 -5.33 6.22
N ALA A 59 -28.70 -5.14 5.05
CA ALA A 59 -29.71 -6.04 4.51
C ALA A 59 -29.15 -7.35 3.96
N LYS A 60 -27.81 -7.49 3.85
CA LYS A 60 -27.15 -8.70 3.30
C LYS A 60 -27.71 -9.10 1.93
N LEU A 61 -27.86 -8.13 1.02
CA LEU A 61 -28.47 -8.37 -0.28
C LEU A 61 -27.64 -9.34 -1.16
N PHE A 62 -26.34 -9.43 -0.94
CA PHE A 62 -25.40 -10.22 -1.72
C PHE A 62 -24.74 -11.30 -0.86
N PRO A 63 -24.17 -12.37 -1.49
CA PRO A 63 -23.47 -13.43 -0.77
C PRO A 63 -22.26 -12.95 0.03
N ASP A 64 -21.64 -11.87 -0.40
CA ASP A 64 -20.51 -11.22 0.28
C ASP A 64 -20.65 -9.69 0.22
N GLN A 65 -19.94 -8.99 1.11
CA GLN A 65 -20.05 -7.54 1.25
C GLN A 65 -19.23 -6.79 0.18
N LYS A 66 -18.23 -7.45 -0.43
CA LYS A 66 -17.39 -6.89 -1.48
C LYS A 66 -18.18 -6.67 -2.77
N THR A 67 -19.19 -7.49 -3.07
CA THR A 67 -20.02 -7.37 -4.28
C THR A 67 -20.60 -5.96 -4.43
N PHE A 68 -21.12 -5.35 -3.35
CA PHE A 68 -21.67 -3.99 -3.45
C PHE A 68 -20.58 -2.91 -3.37
N ALA A 69 -19.47 -3.16 -2.68
CA ALA A 69 -18.33 -2.25 -2.68
C ALA A 69 -17.68 -2.12 -4.08
N ASP A 70 -17.84 -3.13 -4.93
CA ASP A 70 -17.34 -3.17 -6.30
C ASP A 70 -18.42 -2.75 -7.34
N ALA A 71 -19.66 -2.49 -6.91
CA ALA A 71 -20.74 -2.11 -7.81
C ALA A 71 -20.52 -0.69 -8.37
N VAL A 72 -20.72 -0.54 -9.68
CA VAL A 72 -20.52 0.73 -10.37
C VAL A 72 -21.87 1.45 -10.53
N PRO A 73 -22.03 2.70 -10.05
CA PRO A 73 -23.21 3.51 -10.29
C PRO A 73 -23.46 3.73 -11.78
N ASN A 74 -24.69 3.46 -12.25
CA ASN A 74 -25.10 3.66 -13.65
C ASN A 74 -25.38 5.14 -14.00
N SER A 75 -25.49 6.00 -12.99
CA SER A 75 -25.71 7.45 -13.10
C SER A 75 -25.05 8.20 -11.95
N ASP A 76 -25.16 9.52 -11.93
CA ASP A 76 -24.58 10.35 -10.89
C ASP A 76 -25.04 9.87 -9.48
N PRO A 77 -24.10 9.52 -8.57
CA PRO A 77 -24.42 9.04 -7.24
C PRO A 77 -25.31 10.00 -6.45
N LEU A 78 -25.22 11.31 -6.64
CA LEU A 78 -26.08 12.28 -5.99
C LEU A 78 -27.54 12.14 -6.44
N MET A 79 -27.77 11.80 -7.71
CA MET A 79 -29.13 11.55 -8.23
C MET A 79 -29.67 10.24 -7.67
N ILE A 80 -28.86 9.17 -7.66
CA ILE A 80 -29.22 7.88 -7.05
C ILE A 80 -29.61 8.06 -5.58
N LEU A 81 -28.82 8.84 -4.83
CA LEU A 81 -29.09 9.12 -3.41
C LEU A 81 -30.37 9.97 -3.21
N ALA A 82 -30.66 10.91 -4.09
CA ALA A 82 -31.90 11.68 -4.04
C ALA A 82 -33.12 10.77 -4.26
N ASP A 83 -33.08 9.92 -5.29
CA ASP A 83 -34.15 8.95 -5.58
C ASP A 83 -34.30 7.94 -4.43
N TYR A 84 -33.20 7.43 -3.90
CA TYR A 84 -33.23 6.55 -2.72
C TYR A 84 -33.94 7.18 -1.53
N ARG A 85 -33.62 8.44 -1.19
CA ARG A 85 -34.27 9.16 -0.08
C ARG A 85 -35.77 9.35 -0.28
N MET A 86 -36.21 9.59 -1.52
CA MET A 86 -37.61 9.74 -1.84
C MET A 86 -38.39 8.43 -1.79
N GLN A 87 -37.77 7.32 -2.18
CA GLN A 87 -38.45 6.04 -2.35
C GLN A 87 -38.38 5.15 -1.10
N LYS A 88 -37.32 5.22 -0.29
CA LYS A 88 -37.05 4.27 0.82
C LYS A 88 -38.17 4.18 1.88
N SER A 89 -39.01 5.19 2.03
CA SER A 89 -40.12 5.21 2.99
C SER A 89 -41.43 4.70 2.41
N GLN A 90 -41.48 4.39 1.11
CA GLN A 90 -42.69 3.89 0.45
C GLN A 90 -42.91 2.43 0.76
N ALA A 91 -44.14 2.00 1.00
CA ALA A 91 -44.47 0.63 1.31
C ALA A 91 -44.14 -0.38 0.19
N SER A 92 -44.05 0.09 -1.04
CA SER A 92 -43.67 -0.69 -2.23
C SER A 92 -42.16 -0.70 -2.52
N PHE A 93 -41.35 -0.06 -1.69
CA PHE A 93 -39.91 0.04 -1.94
C PHE A 93 -39.21 -1.31 -1.79
N ASP A 94 -38.51 -1.74 -2.83
CA ASP A 94 -37.66 -2.92 -2.85
C ASP A 94 -36.19 -2.49 -3.04
N LEU A 95 -35.40 -2.63 -1.97
CA LEU A 95 -33.99 -2.23 -1.97
C LEU A 95 -33.15 -3.02 -2.98
N ARG A 96 -33.41 -4.34 -3.13
CA ARG A 96 -32.70 -5.16 -4.11
C ARG A 96 -32.96 -4.67 -5.54
N HIS A 97 -34.24 -4.49 -5.87
CA HIS A 97 -34.61 -3.96 -7.19
C HIS A 97 -34.03 -2.58 -7.45
N PHE A 98 -34.04 -1.71 -6.44
CA PHE A 98 -33.42 -0.39 -6.51
C PHE A 98 -31.93 -0.48 -6.86
N VAL A 99 -31.19 -1.39 -6.22
CA VAL A 99 -29.75 -1.59 -6.50
C VAL A 99 -29.55 -2.15 -7.91
N GLU A 100 -30.32 -3.13 -8.33
CA GLU A 100 -30.18 -3.80 -9.62
C GLU A 100 -30.41 -2.85 -10.82
N ILE A 101 -31.25 -1.83 -10.69
CA ILE A 101 -31.49 -0.84 -11.75
C ILE A 101 -30.48 0.33 -11.74
N ASN A 102 -29.92 0.67 -10.58
CA ASN A 102 -29.04 1.84 -10.44
C ASN A 102 -27.55 1.50 -10.48
N PHE A 103 -27.18 0.22 -10.39
CA PHE A 103 -25.79 -0.21 -10.34
C PHE A 103 -25.52 -1.36 -11.31
N THR A 104 -24.34 -1.32 -11.92
CA THR A 104 -23.76 -2.49 -12.59
C THR A 104 -23.00 -3.31 -11.55
N LEU A 105 -23.47 -4.53 -11.31
CA LEU A 105 -22.84 -5.46 -10.37
C LEU A 105 -21.65 -6.16 -11.02
N PRO A 106 -20.59 -6.45 -10.25
CA PRO A 106 -19.44 -7.18 -10.75
C PRO A 106 -19.85 -8.59 -11.20
N ARG A 107 -19.23 -9.07 -12.27
CA ARG A 107 -19.48 -10.41 -12.84
C ARG A 107 -18.23 -11.26 -12.72
N ASP A 108 -18.41 -12.54 -12.40
CA ASP A 108 -17.34 -13.53 -12.44
C ASP A 108 -17.14 -13.99 -13.89
N ASN A 109 -16.09 -13.51 -14.53
CA ASN A 109 -15.73 -13.88 -15.90
C ASN A 109 -14.67 -14.99 -15.96
N ASP A 110 -14.38 -15.63 -14.83
CA ASP A 110 -13.24 -16.52 -14.67
C ASP A 110 -13.59 -18.00 -14.86
N GLN A 111 -14.64 -18.29 -15.66
CA GLN A 111 -15.01 -19.68 -15.96
C GLN A 111 -14.00 -20.27 -16.94
N TYR A 112 -13.01 -20.97 -16.41
CA TYR A 112 -12.10 -21.80 -17.18
C TYR A 112 -12.54 -23.27 -17.10
N VAL A 113 -12.91 -23.82 -18.27
CA VAL A 113 -13.22 -25.25 -18.38
C VAL A 113 -11.98 -25.96 -18.92
N PRO A 114 -11.20 -26.65 -18.09
CA PRO A 114 -9.99 -27.31 -18.54
C PRO A 114 -10.31 -28.45 -19.51
N PRO A 115 -9.58 -28.58 -20.63
CA PRO A 115 -9.67 -29.75 -21.49
C PRO A 115 -9.34 -31.05 -20.70
N LYS A 116 -10.03 -32.14 -21.06
CA LYS A 116 -9.79 -33.43 -20.43
C LYS A 116 -8.32 -33.89 -20.65
N GLY A 117 -7.71 -34.41 -19.59
CA GLY A 117 -6.36 -34.96 -19.66
C GLY A 117 -5.22 -33.92 -19.60
N GLN A 118 -5.51 -32.67 -19.23
CA GLN A 118 -4.47 -31.67 -18.98
C GLN A 118 -3.53 -32.09 -17.83
N THR A 119 -2.26 -31.80 -18.02
CA THR A 119 -1.30 -31.80 -16.91
C THR A 119 -1.50 -30.55 -16.04
N LEU A 120 -1.00 -30.56 -14.80
CA LEU A 120 -1.03 -29.39 -13.91
C LEU A 120 -0.42 -28.14 -14.60
N ARG A 121 0.71 -28.29 -15.29
CA ARG A 121 1.37 -27.21 -16.02
C ARG A 121 0.45 -26.62 -17.10
N GLN A 122 -0.15 -27.47 -17.93
CA GLN A 122 -1.08 -27.02 -18.98
C GLN A 122 -2.31 -26.31 -18.40
N HIS A 123 -2.79 -26.77 -17.24
CA HIS A 123 -3.89 -26.09 -16.54
C HIS A 123 -3.48 -24.68 -16.09
N ILE A 124 -2.33 -24.53 -15.45
CA ILE A 124 -1.78 -23.24 -15.01
C ILE A 124 -1.58 -22.31 -16.20
N ASP A 125 -0.92 -22.77 -17.25
CA ASP A 125 -0.66 -21.97 -18.45
C ASP A 125 -1.97 -21.52 -19.13
N GLY A 126 -3.02 -22.34 -19.09
CA GLY A 126 -4.35 -22.00 -19.58
C GLY A 126 -5.10 -20.95 -18.75
N LEU A 127 -4.74 -20.77 -17.47
CA LEU A 127 -5.34 -19.78 -16.59
C LEU A 127 -4.79 -18.36 -16.81
N TRP A 128 -3.55 -18.20 -17.25
CA TRP A 128 -2.94 -16.87 -17.39
C TRP A 128 -3.76 -15.90 -18.25
N PRO A 129 -4.26 -16.28 -19.46
CA PRO A 129 -5.13 -15.40 -20.23
C PRO A 129 -6.47 -15.10 -19.56
N VAL A 130 -7.04 -16.10 -18.85
CA VAL A 130 -8.35 -15.97 -18.18
C VAL A 130 -8.28 -14.99 -17.02
N LEU A 131 -7.16 -14.96 -16.30
CA LEU A 131 -6.92 -14.10 -15.13
C LEU A 131 -6.27 -12.76 -15.49
N THR A 132 -5.91 -12.54 -16.75
CA THR A 132 -5.35 -11.26 -17.19
C THR A 132 -6.44 -10.21 -17.33
N ARG A 133 -6.19 -9.01 -16.81
CA ARG A 133 -7.05 -7.83 -16.92
C ARG A 133 -6.30 -6.68 -17.55
N SER A 134 -7.05 -5.72 -18.13
CA SER A 134 -6.54 -4.43 -18.57
C SER A 134 -7.55 -3.36 -18.14
N THR A 135 -7.09 -2.36 -17.38
CA THR A 135 -7.93 -1.30 -16.82
C THR A 135 -7.26 0.06 -17.01
N VAL A 136 -6.79 0.32 -18.23
CA VAL A 136 -6.23 1.63 -18.61
C VAL A 136 -7.29 2.72 -18.44
N GLU A 137 -8.53 2.40 -18.79
CA GLU A 137 -9.71 3.22 -18.57
C GLU A 137 -10.68 2.47 -17.65
N VAL A 138 -11.29 3.19 -16.73
CA VAL A 138 -12.30 2.70 -15.79
C VAL A 138 -13.56 3.52 -15.91
N GLU A 139 -14.71 2.92 -15.59
CA GLU A 139 -15.99 3.63 -15.59
C GLU A 139 -15.98 4.77 -14.56
N LYS A 140 -16.72 5.83 -14.89
CA LYS A 140 -16.91 6.93 -13.94
C LYS A 140 -17.58 6.39 -12.67
N TRP A 141 -17.08 6.77 -11.52
CA TRP A 141 -17.51 6.32 -10.19
C TRP A 141 -17.21 4.84 -9.84
N ASP A 142 -16.49 4.11 -10.69
CA ASP A 142 -15.94 2.80 -10.27
C ASP A 142 -14.92 3.01 -9.14
N SER A 143 -14.95 2.12 -8.15
CA SER A 143 -13.91 2.08 -7.13
C SER A 143 -12.57 1.58 -7.66
N LEU A 144 -12.55 0.93 -8.83
CA LEU A 144 -11.35 0.41 -9.48
C LEU A 144 -10.43 1.57 -9.91
N LEU A 145 -9.14 1.45 -9.62
CA LEU A 145 -8.11 2.41 -10.01
C LEU A 145 -7.47 1.98 -11.33
N PRO A 146 -7.32 2.89 -12.31
CA PRO A 146 -6.70 2.54 -13.58
C PRO A 146 -5.21 2.23 -13.42
N LEU A 147 -4.76 1.22 -14.18
CA LEU A 147 -3.37 0.80 -14.28
C LEU A 147 -2.91 0.86 -15.74
N PRO A 148 -1.66 1.32 -16.01
CA PRO A 148 -1.19 1.58 -17.37
C PRO A 148 -0.94 0.32 -18.21
N LYS A 149 -0.82 -0.85 -17.57
CA LYS A 149 -0.44 -2.12 -18.21
C LYS A 149 -1.40 -3.24 -17.83
N PRO A 150 -1.47 -4.32 -18.63
CA PRO A 150 -2.16 -5.54 -18.21
C PRO A 150 -1.58 -6.12 -16.91
N TYR A 151 -2.42 -6.82 -16.17
CA TYR A 151 -2.04 -7.49 -14.92
C TYR A 151 -2.83 -8.77 -14.72
N VAL A 152 -2.34 -9.64 -13.84
CA VAL A 152 -3.00 -10.90 -13.49
C VAL A 152 -3.63 -10.76 -12.11
N VAL A 153 -4.90 -11.17 -12.01
CA VAL A 153 -5.67 -11.16 -10.75
C VAL A 153 -5.72 -12.54 -10.11
N PRO A 154 -5.99 -12.64 -8.79
CA PRO A 154 -6.15 -13.93 -8.11
C PRO A 154 -7.35 -14.73 -8.63
N GLY A 155 -8.43 -14.07 -9.08
CA GLY A 155 -9.64 -14.69 -9.59
C GLY A 155 -10.80 -14.78 -8.60
N GLY A 156 -11.96 -15.26 -9.06
CA GLY A 156 -13.19 -15.28 -8.29
C GLY A 156 -13.64 -13.86 -7.91
N ARG A 157 -13.96 -13.65 -6.64
CA ARG A 157 -14.34 -12.31 -6.15
C ARG A 157 -13.19 -11.30 -6.09
N PHE A 158 -11.94 -11.74 -6.25
CA PHE A 158 -10.74 -10.90 -6.27
C PHE A 158 -10.40 -10.51 -7.71
N ARG A 159 -11.07 -9.46 -8.22
CA ARG A 159 -11.07 -9.02 -9.63
C ARG A 159 -10.08 -7.89 -9.91
N GLU A 160 -9.39 -7.42 -8.89
CA GLU A 160 -8.34 -6.40 -8.92
C GLU A 160 -6.96 -7.02 -8.66
N VAL A 161 -5.89 -6.26 -8.90
CA VAL A 161 -4.55 -6.66 -8.49
C VAL A 161 -4.43 -6.51 -6.97
N TYR A 162 -3.76 -7.46 -6.32
CA TYR A 162 -3.39 -7.40 -4.90
C TYR A 162 -1.89 -7.37 -4.77
N TYR A 163 -1.37 -6.55 -3.87
CA TYR A 163 0.04 -6.21 -3.84
C TYR A 163 0.94 -7.43 -3.60
N TRP A 164 0.98 -7.98 -2.38
CA TRP A 164 1.94 -9.05 -2.09
C TRP A 164 1.63 -10.37 -2.77
N ASP A 165 0.35 -10.67 -3.01
CA ASP A 165 -0.12 -11.83 -3.77
C ASP A 165 0.50 -11.86 -5.19
N SER A 166 0.67 -10.69 -5.78
CA SER A 166 1.23 -10.53 -7.12
C SER A 166 2.69 -11.01 -7.22
N TYR A 167 3.48 -10.93 -6.15
CA TYR A 167 4.82 -11.49 -6.17
C TYR A 167 4.80 -13.00 -6.42
N PHE A 168 3.93 -13.74 -5.74
CA PHE A 168 3.79 -15.18 -5.91
C PHE A 168 3.23 -15.52 -7.30
N THR A 169 2.30 -14.72 -7.81
CA THR A 169 1.83 -14.80 -9.19
C THR A 169 2.96 -14.57 -10.19
N MET A 170 3.84 -13.59 -9.96
CA MET A 170 4.99 -13.31 -10.81
C MET A 170 6.00 -14.46 -10.82
N LEU A 171 6.22 -15.17 -9.71
CA LEU A 171 7.05 -16.37 -9.68
C LEU A 171 6.49 -17.44 -10.65
N GLY A 172 5.16 -17.64 -10.65
CA GLY A 172 4.49 -18.55 -11.57
C GLY A 172 4.58 -18.10 -13.02
N LEU A 173 4.42 -16.80 -13.30
CA LEU A 173 4.57 -16.21 -14.63
C LEU A 173 6.00 -16.37 -15.16
N ALA A 174 7.01 -16.09 -14.34
CA ALA A 174 8.42 -16.27 -14.68
C ALA A 174 8.74 -17.74 -15.03
N GLU A 175 8.24 -18.68 -14.20
CA GLU A 175 8.38 -20.11 -14.45
C GLU A 175 7.65 -20.56 -15.73
N SER A 176 6.56 -19.89 -16.10
CA SER A 176 5.84 -20.09 -17.37
C SER A 176 6.45 -19.35 -18.56
N GLY A 177 7.49 -18.55 -18.34
CA GLY A 177 8.20 -17.79 -19.39
C GLY A 177 7.50 -16.49 -19.79
N HIS A 178 6.51 -16.01 -19.04
CA HIS A 178 5.76 -14.77 -19.29
C HIS A 178 6.43 -13.54 -18.65
N TRP A 179 7.69 -13.29 -19.01
CA TRP A 179 8.48 -12.17 -18.48
C TRP A 179 7.91 -10.79 -18.85
N ASP A 180 7.25 -10.70 -20.01
CA ASP A 180 6.48 -9.51 -20.42
C ASP A 180 5.42 -9.12 -19.38
N LYS A 181 4.68 -10.10 -18.85
CA LYS A 181 3.67 -9.87 -17.81
C LYS A 181 4.32 -9.51 -16.46
N VAL A 182 5.45 -10.10 -16.12
CA VAL A 182 6.20 -9.73 -14.91
C VAL A 182 6.65 -8.27 -15.00
N GLU A 183 7.19 -7.82 -16.14
CA GLU A 183 7.60 -6.44 -16.37
C GLU A 183 6.39 -5.48 -16.30
N ASP A 184 5.27 -5.81 -16.95
CA ASP A 184 4.04 -5.04 -16.93
C ASP A 184 3.49 -4.85 -15.49
N MET A 185 3.49 -5.90 -14.67
CA MET A 185 3.03 -5.83 -13.29
C MET A 185 3.98 -5.00 -12.40
N VAL A 186 5.29 -5.09 -12.59
CA VAL A 186 6.26 -4.21 -11.91
C VAL A 186 6.02 -2.75 -12.31
N ALA A 187 5.79 -2.48 -13.59
CA ALA A 187 5.50 -1.14 -14.08
C ALA A 187 4.19 -0.57 -13.51
N ASN A 188 3.16 -1.40 -13.34
CA ASN A 188 1.91 -1.00 -12.69
C ASN A 188 2.13 -0.59 -11.23
N PHE A 189 2.84 -1.40 -10.45
CA PHE A 189 3.14 -1.07 -9.05
C PHE A 189 4.04 0.17 -8.92
N ALA A 190 4.97 0.35 -9.84
CA ALA A 190 5.78 1.57 -9.91
C ALA A 190 4.90 2.82 -10.16
N ALA A 191 3.91 2.71 -11.06
CA ALA A 191 2.96 3.79 -11.33
C ALA A 191 2.07 4.10 -10.09
N GLU A 192 1.66 3.09 -9.33
CA GLU A 192 0.94 3.29 -8.06
C GLU A 192 1.82 4.00 -7.02
N ILE A 193 3.08 3.59 -6.88
CA ILE A 193 4.04 4.28 -6.00
C ILE A 193 4.23 5.74 -6.44
N ASP A 194 4.33 6.00 -7.74
CA ASP A 194 4.50 7.36 -8.25
C ASP A 194 3.27 8.23 -7.98
N ARG A 195 2.09 7.66 -8.08
CA ARG A 195 0.82 8.37 -7.87
C ARG A 195 0.47 8.54 -6.39
N TRP A 196 0.59 7.47 -5.59
CA TRP A 196 0.06 7.41 -4.22
C TRP A 196 1.15 7.46 -3.14
N GLY A 197 2.42 7.32 -3.52
CA GLY A 197 3.55 7.22 -2.59
C GLY A 197 3.79 5.80 -2.06
N HIS A 198 2.87 4.88 -2.33
CA HIS A 198 2.92 3.47 -1.92
C HIS A 198 2.08 2.61 -2.88
N ILE A 199 2.17 1.30 -2.72
CA ILE A 199 1.27 0.36 -3.38
C ILE A 199 0.08 0.11 -2.45
N PRO A 200 -1.16 0.42 -2.86
CA PRO A 200 -2.34 0.08 -2.09
C PRO A 200 -2.51 -1.43 -1.91
N ASN A 201 -3.31 -1.84 -0.94
CA ASN A 201 -3.66 -3.26 -0.71
C ASN A 201 -4.11 -3.97 -2.01
N GLY A 202 -4.84 -3.27 -2.86
CA GLY A 202 -5.23 -3.60 -4.21
C GLY A 202 -5.65 -2.33 -4.95
N ASN A 203 -5.82 -2.38 -6.28
CA ASN A 203 -6.15 -1.18 -7.07
C ASN A 203 -7.64 -0.79 -6.98
N ARG A 204 -8.13 -0.54 -5.76
CA ARG A 204 -9.45 0.01 -5.46
C ARG A 204 -9.36 1.25 -4.57
N SER A 205 -10.27 2.21 -4.73
CA SER A 205 -10.26 3.45 -3.95
C SER A 205 -10.35 3.21 -2.44
N TYR A 206 -11.10 2.22 -2.00
CA TYR A 206 -11.24 1.88 -0.59
C TYR A 206 -10.02 1.16 0.03
N TYR A 207 -9.00 0.88 -0.78
CA TYR A 207 -7.72 0.32 -0.34
C TYR A 207 -6.59 1.35 -0.19
N LEU A 208 -6.82 2.62 -0.61
CA LEU A 208 -5.77 3.65 -0.65
C LEU A 208 -5.16 4.00 0.71
N SER A 209 -5.90 3.79 1.81
CA SER A 209 -5.45 4.14 3.16
C SER A 209 -4.45 3.15 3.77
N ARG A 210 -4.22 1.99 3.11
CA ARG A 210 -3.29 0.95 3.57
C ARG A 210 -2.55 0.28 2.41
N SER A 211 -1.43 -0.31 2.74
CA SER A 211 -0.66 -1.18 1.84
C SER A 211 -0.85 -2.66 2.23
N GLN A 212 -0.01 -3.53 1.69
CA GLN A 212 0.20 -4.92 2.12
C GLN A 212 1.70 -5.14 2.43
N PRO A 213 2.15 -6.34 2.81
CA PRO A 213 3.57 -6.61 3.04
C PRO A 213 4.45 -6.16 1.86
N PRO A 214 5.56 -5.44 2.11
CA PRO A 214 6.32 -4.76 1.06
C PRO A 214 7.19 -5.74 0.26
N PHE A 215 6.63 -6.25 -0.83
CA PHE A 215 7.30 -7.20 -1.74
C PHE A 215 7.82 -6.56 -3.03
N PHE A 216 7.68 -5.25 -3.24
CA PHE A 216 8.13 -4.62 -4.48
C PHE A 216 9.62 -4.81 -4.75
N SER A 217 10.46 -4.74 -3.72
CA SER A 217 11.90 -5.03 -3.85
C SER A 217 12.18 -6.45 -4.34
N PHE A 218 11.42 -7.45 -3.89
CA PHE A 218 11.51 -8.83 -4.40
C PHE A 218 11.04 -8.94 -5.85
N MET A 219 10.00 -8.20 -6.25
CA MET A 219 9.52 -8.16 -7.64
C MET A 219 10.56 -7.58 -8.57
N VAL A 220 11.24 -6.50 -8.15
CA VAL A 220 12.37 -5.91 -8.88
C VAL A 220 13.55 -6.86 -8.96
N GLU A 221 13.88 -7.59 -7.89
CA GLU A 221 14.94 -8.60 -7.90
C GLU A 221 14.59 -9.80 -8.79
N LEU A 222 13.34 -10.23 -8.82
CA LEU A 222 12.86 -11.27 -9.74
C LEU A 222 13.11 -10.82 -11.19
N LEU A 223 12.72 -9.59 -11.54
CA LEU A 223 12.97 -9.04 -12.87
C LEU A 223 14.47 -8.88 -13.14
N ALA A 224 15.27 -8.50 -12.14
CA ALA A 224 16.72 -8.40 -12.25
C ALA A 224 17.40 -9.77 -12.46
N SER A 225 16.80 -10.86 -12.01
CA SER A 225 17.31 -12.22 -12.27
C SER A 225 17.27 -12.58 -13.77
N HIS A 226 16.38 -11.94 -14.52
CA HIS A 226 16.26 -12.09 -15.97
C HIS A 226 17.00 -10.99 -16.74
N ASP A 227 16.82 -9.71 -16.34
CA ASP A 227 17.29 -8.52 -17.07
C ASP A 227 18.61 -7.95 -16.55
N GLY A 228 19.17 -8.52 -15.48
CA GLY A 228 20.36 -8.02 -14.81
C GLY A 228 20.12 -6.72 -14.05
N ASP A 229 21.22 -6.03 -13.71
CA ASP A 229 21.19 -4.81 -12.89
C ASP A 229 20.42 -3.63 -13.51
N ARG A 230 20.01 -3.73 -14.78
CA ARG A 230 19.14 -2.74 -15.42
C ARG A 230 17.85 -2.55 -14.64
N ALA A 231 17.19 -3.65 -14.26
CA ALA A 231 15.93 -3.58 -13.49
C ALA A 231 16.13 -2.89 -12.14
N LEU A 232 17.20 -3.23 -11.41
CA LEU A 232 17.52 -2.57 -10.13
C LEU A 232 17.67 -1.05 -10.26
N LYS A 233 18.39 -0.61 -11.29
CA LYS A 233 18.61 0.82 -11.56
C LYS A 233 17.32 1.54 -11.98
N THR A 234 16.53 0.89 -12.84
CA THR A 234 15.29 1.46 -13.36
C THR A 234 14.29 1.76 -12.24
N TRP A 235 14.11 0.83 -11.30
CA TRP A 235 13.08 0.92 -10.28
C TRP A 235 13.58 1.40 -8.90
N LEU A 236 14.85 1.83 -8.81
CA LEU A 236 15.41 2.39 -7.58
C LEU A 236 14.61 3.57 -7.02
N PRO A 237 14.18 4.57 -7.81
CA PRO A 237 13.42 5.70 -7.29
C PRO A 237 12.11 5.28 -6.61
N GLN A 238 11.41 4.29 -7.17
CA GLN A 238 10.15 3.79 -6.62
C GLN A 238 10.38 2.96 -5.34
N MET A 239 11.42 2.14 -5.28
CA MET A 239 11.80 1.44 -4.03
C MET A 239 12.11 2.43 -2.90
N GLU A 240 12.84 3.52 -3.19
CA GLU A 240 13.11 4.57 -2.22
C GLU A 240 11.84 5.32 -1.78
N LYS A 241 10.89 5.51 -2.71
CA LYS A 241 9.61 6.18 -2.41
C LYS A 241 8.72 5.30 -1.52
N GLU A 242 8.65 4.00 -1.79
CA GLU A 242 7.96 3.05 -0.94
C GLU A 242 8.62 2.96 0.46
N TYR A 243 9.94 2.93 0.53
CA TYR A 243 10.66 2.98 1.81
C TYR A 243 10.27 4.20 2.64
N ARG A 244 10.17 5.38 2.02
CA ARG A 244 9.73 6.61 2.71
C ARG A 244 8.31 6.50 3.26
N TYR A 245 7.40 5.84 2.57
CA TYR A 245 6.05 5.57 3.07
C TYR A 245 6.08 4.73 4.36
N TRP A 246 6.88 3.68 4.40
CA TRP A 246 7.02 2.84 5.59
C TRP A 246 7.73 3.53 6.75
N MET A 247 8.56 4.52 6.47
CA MET A 247 9.36 5.26 7.46
C MET A 247 8.82 6.67 7.73
N GLU A 248 7.60 6.98 7.28
CA GLU A 248 6.99 8.31 7.43
C GLU A 248 7.01 8.79 8.88
N GLY A 249 7.63 9.95 9.11
CA GLY A 249 7.71 10.59 10.43
C GLY A 249 8.79 10.01 11.37
N ALA A 250 9.60 9.06 10.92
CA ALA A 250 10.64 8.44 11.75
C ALA A 250 11.61 9.46 12.37
N ASP A 251 12.02 10.49 11.60
CA ASP A 251 13.02 11.47 12.03
C ASP A 251 12.54 12.34 13.20
N ALA A 252 11.23 12.56 13.30
CA ALA A 252 10.61 13.36 14.37
C ALA A 252 10.30 12.55 15.63
N LEU A 253 10.41 11.21 15.59
CA LEU A 253 10.07 10.36 16.71
C LEU A 253 11.12 10.45 17.82
N THR A 254 10.67 10.64 19.05
CA THR A 254 11.47 10.44 20.25
C THR A 254 11.42 8.97 20.73
N PRO A 255 12.39 8.49 21.52
CA PRO A 255 12.37 7.14 22.08
C PRO A 255 11.05 6.79 22.78
N GLY A 256 10.57 5.57 22.61
CA GLY A 256 9.31 5.07 23.16
C GLY A 256 8.05 5.57 22.42
N LYS A 257 8.17 6.26 21.29
CA LYS A 257 7.03 6.80 20.51
C LYS A 257 6.82 6.09 19.18
N ALA A 258 5.60 6.16 18.70
CA ALA A 258 5.20 5.62 17.41
C ALA A 258 4.49 6.68 16.58
N ASN A 259 4.68 6.62 15.26
CA ASN A 259 3.91 7.38 14.28
C ASN A 259 3.49 6.43 13.17
N LYS A 260 2.20 6.26 12.97
CA LYS A 260 1.66 5.36 11.94
C LYS A 260 2.43 4.02 11.90
N ARG A 261 3.20 3.75 10.85
CA ARG A 261 3.90 2.49 10.55
C ARG A 261 5.24 2.32 11.24
N VAL A 262 5.77 3.36 11.84
CA VAL A 262 7.11 3.33 12.45
C VAL A 262 7.07 3.54 13.96
N VAL A 263 7.91 2.80 14.66
CA VAL A 263 8.06 2.86 16.13
C VAL A 263 9.54 3.05 16.44
N ARG A 264 9.86 4.05 17.26
CA ARG A 264 11.19 4.21 17.85
C ARG A 264 11.21 3.61 19.25
N MET A 265 11.99 2.55 19.41
CA MET A 265 12.16 1.87 20.67
C MET A 265 12.89 2.76 21.67
N GLU A 266 12.88 2.41 22.96
CA GLU A 266 13.52 3.20 24.03
C GLU A 266 15.03 3.42 23.83
N ASP A 267 15.71 2.49 23.18
CA ASP A 267 17.13 2.59 22.83
C ASP A 267 17.40 3.33 21.51
N GLY A 268 16.35 3.86 20.88
CA GLY A 268 16.41 4.58 19.61
C GLY A 268 16.30 3.71 18.34
N ALA A 269 16.27 2.37 18.47
CA ALA A 269 16.09 1.48 17.33
C ALA A 269 14.73 1.73 16.65
N LEU A 270 14.69 1.62 15.32
CA LEU A 270 13.46 1.80 14.53
C LEU A 270 12.94 0.42 14.06
N LEU A 271 11.67 0.18 14.33
CA LEU A 271 10.93 -0.99 13.85
C LEU A 271 9.61 -0.55 13.26
N ASN A 272 9.00 -1.40 12.45
CA ASN A 272 7.75 -1.13 11.76
C ASN A 272 6.60 -1.98 12.29
N ARG A 273 5.37 -1.44 12.13
CA ARG A 273 4.10 -2.14 12.38
C ARG A 273 3.15 -1.92 11.21
N TYR A 274 2.16 -2.79 11.07
CA TYR A 274 1.06 -2.55 10.13
C TYR A 274 0.14 -1.44 10.63
N TRP A 275 -0.35 -0.63 9.70
CA TRP A 275 -1.17 0.53 9.99
C TRP A 275 -2.04 0.89 8.78
N ASP A 276 -3.30 1.23 9.05
CA ASP A 276 -4.22 1.86 8.10
C ASP A 276 -4.49 3.30 8.56
N ASP A 277 -4.46 4.25 7.66
CA ASP A 277 -4.68 5.66 8.00
C ASP A 277 -6.14 5.97 8.36
N ASN A 278 -7.09 5.10 7.98
CA ASN A 278 -8.50 5.17 8.36
C ASN A 278 -8.81 4.33 9.60
N ASP A 279 -9.86 4.74 10.33
CA ASP A 279 -10.39 4.08 11.53
C ASP A 279 -11.92 3.90 11.47
N THR A 280 -12.42 3.72 10.24
CA THR A 280 -13.80 3.40 9.90
C THR A 280 -13.93 1.93 9.51
N PRO A 281 -15.14 1.33 9.48
CA PRO A 281 -15.33 -0.01 8.96
C PRO A 281 -14.80 -0.15 7.53
N ARG A 282 -14.23 -1.30 7.17
CA ARG A 282 -13.78 -1.57 5.80
C ARG A 282 -14.97 -1.70 4.86
N PRO A 283 -15.02 -1.01 3.72
CA PRO A 283 -16.17 -1.13 2.80
C PRO A 283 -16.47 -2.56 2.35
N GLU A 284 -15.44 -3.34 2.07
CA GLU A 284 -15.53 -4.73 1.61
C GLU A 284 -15.94 -5.75 2.70
N SER A 285 -16.02 -5.30 3.96
CA SER A 285 -16.39 -6.12 5.14
C SER A 285 -17.13 -5.27 6.18
N TRP A 286 -17.93 -4.31 5.72
CA TRP A 286 -18.50 -3.27 6.57
C TRP A 286 -19.35 -3.82 7.72
N LEU A 287 -20.24 -4.75 7.43
CA LEU A 287 -21.15 -5.32 8.44
C LEU A 287 -20.40 -6.17 9.47
N ASP A 288 -19.36 -6.90 9.04
CA ASP A 288 -18.55 -7.72 9.93
C ASP A 288 -17.76 -6.85 10.91
N ASP A 289 -17.19 -5.74 10.41
CA ASP A 289 -16.44 -4.80 11.23
C ASP A 289 -17.37 -4.09 12.24
N VAL A 290 -18.54 -3.60 11.79
CA VAL A 290 -19.53 -2.96 12.66
C VAL A 290 -20.07 -3.94 13.72
N THR A 291 -20.32 -5.19 13.33
CA THR A 291 -20.77 -6.24 14.25
C THR A 291 -19.69 -6.56 15.30
N THR A 292 -18.43 -6.65 14.86
CA THR A 292 -17.30 -6.87 15.77
C THR A 292 -17.20 -5.75 16.81
N ALA A 293 -17.28 -4.48 16.37
CA ALA A 293 -17.23 -3.34 17.28
C ALA A 293 -18.44 -3.32 18.24
N LYS A 294 -19.66 -3.57 17.74
CA LYS A 294 -20.88 -3.63 18.54
C LYS A 294 -20.81 -4.70 19.64
N ASN A 295 -20.20 -5.85 19.34
CA ASN A 295 -20.04 -6.94 20.29
C ASN A 295 -18.92 -6.70 21.32
N ASN A 296 -18.17 -5.59 21.19
CA ASN A 296 -17.07 -5.21 22.09
C ASN A 296 -17.23 -3.76 22.60
N PRO A 297 -18.33 -3.43 23.28
CA PRO A 297 -18.70 -2.05 23.62
C PRO A 297 -17.73 -1.37 24.61
N ASN A 298 -16.86 -2.15 25.26
CA ASN A 298 -15.86 -1.64 26.21
C ASN A 298 -14.59 -1.08 25.51
N ARG A 299 -14.49 -1.19 24.19
CA ARG A 299 -13.43 -0.58 23.37
C ARG A 299 -14.03 0.45 22.42
N PRO A 300 -13.33 1.58 22.19
CA PRO A 300 -13.71 2.50 21.12
C PRO A 300 -13.80 1.77 19.78
N ALA A 301 -14.90 1.95 19.05
CA ALA A 301 -15.11 1.31 17.75
C ALA A 301 -14.00 1.67 16.74
N THR A 302 -13.55 2.93 16.75
CA THR A 302 -12.45 3.42 15.91
C THR A 302 -11.12 2.68 16.14
N GLU A 303 -10.82 2.28 17.39
CA GLU A 303 -9.64 1.44 17.67
C GLU A 303 -9.78 0.04 17.06
N ILE A 304 -10.97 -0.57 17.20
CA ILE A 304 -11.25 -1.89 16.64
C ILE A 304 -11.15 -1.85 15.11
N TYR A 305 -11.75 -0.84 14.48
CA TYR A 305 -11.70 -0.68 13.02
C TYR A 305 -10.26 -0.50 12.53
N ARG A 306 -9.46 0.35 13.17
CA ARG A 306 -8.06 0.54 12.80
C ARG A 306 -7.25 -0.75 12.95
N ASP A 307 -7.47 -1.50 14.02
CA ASP A 307 -6.78 -2.79 14.22
C ASP A 307 -7.20 -3.84 13.20
N LEU A 308 -8.48 -3.92 12.82
CA LEU A 308 -8.98 -4.79 11.75
C LEU A 308 -8.39 -4.40 10.38
N ARG A 309 -8.40 -3.11 10.05
CA ARG A 309 -7.82 -2.57 8.81
C ARG A 309 -6.31 -2.81 8.73
N SER A 310 -5.61 -2.64 9.85
CA SER A 310 -4.16 -2.89 9.94
C SER A 310 -3.83 -4.38 9.84
N ALA A 311 -4.68 -5.25 10.36
CA ALA A 311 -4.53 -6.69 10.17
C ALA A 311 -4.80 -7.11 8.71
N ALA A 312 -5.76 -6.47 8.03
CA ALA A 312 -5.97 -6.67 6.59
C ALA A 312 -4.73 -6.21 5.77
N ALA A 313 -4.06 -5.12 6.19
CA ALA A 313 -2.78 -4.69 5.60
C ALA A 313 -1.65 -5.72 5.79
N SER A 314 -1.73 -6.59 6.79
CA SER A 314 -0.71 -7.62 7.03
C SER A 314 -0.75 -8.79 6.06
N GLY A 315 -1.88 -9.00 5.36
CA GLY A 315 -2.15 -10.21 4.60
C GLY A 315 -2.41 -11.46 5.45
N TRP A 316 -2.42 -11.30 6.79
CA TRP A 316 -2.69 -12.37 7.77
C TRP A 316 -4.05 -12.15 8.47
N ASP A 317 -5.06 -11.77 7.72
CA ASP A 317 -6.41 -11.49 8.22
C ASP A 317 -7.27 -12.78 8.27
N PHE A 318 -7.79 -13.26 9.48
CA PHE A 318 -7.27 -12.67 10.71
C PHE A 318 -6.56 -13.73 11.52
N SER A 319 -5.26 -13.61 11.61
CA SER A 319 -4.45 -14.53 12.40
C SER A 319 -4.62 -14.27 13.90
N SER A 320 -4.58 -15.34 14.69
CA SER A 320 -4.54 -15.25 16.15
C SER A 320 -3.34 -14.46 16.70
N ARG A 321 -2.29 -14.24 15.87
CA ARG A 321 -1.13 -13.41 16.24
C ARG A 321 -1.50 -11.96 16.53
N TRP A 322 -2.64 -11.46 16.03
CA TRP A 322 -3.12 -10.11 16.26
C TRP A 322 -4.02 -9.95 17.49
N MET A 323 -4.41 -11.05 18.15
CA MET A 323 -5.43 -11.07 19.19
C MET A 323 -4.84 -11.33 20.56
N ASP A 324 -5.48 -10.79 21.61
CA ASP A 324 -5.19 -11.19 23.01
C ASP A 324 -5.86 -12.52 23.33
N ASN A 325 -7.10 -12.72 22.85
CA ASN A 325 -7.80 -14.01 22.91
C ASN A 325 -8.00 -14.53 21.47
N PRO A 326 -7.32 -15.63 21.08
CA PRO A 326 -7.41 -16.19 19.72
C PRO A 326 -8.82 -16.58 19.27
N GLN A 327 -9.76 -16.75 20.19
CA GLN A 327 -11.15 -17.11 19.92
C GLN A 327 -12.09 -15.90 19.79
N GLN A 328 -11.57 -14.68 19.98
CA GLN A 328 -12.38 -13.45 20.03
C GLN A 328 -11.77 -12.35 19.17
N LEU A 329 -12.29 -12.17 17.96
CA LEU A 329 -11.80 -11.16 17.00
C LEU A 329 -11.80 -9.75 17.58
N GLY A 330 -12.76 -9.38 18.43
CA GLY A 330 -12.80 -8.06 19.07
C GLY A 330 -11.65 -7.77 20.03
N THR A 331 -10.79 -8.76 20.35
CA THR A 331 -9.55 -8.57 21.11
C THR A 331 -8.35 -8.23 20.23
N ILE A 332 -8.57 -8.00 18.94
CA ILE A 332 -7.54 -7.63 17.96
C ILE A 332 -6.86 -6.32 18.35
N ARG A 333 -5.53 -6.27 18.21
CA ARG A 333 -4.71 -5.09 18.54
C ARG A 333 -3.45 -5.01 17.68
N THR A 334 -3.63 -5.21 16.40
CA THR A 334 -2.56 -5.25 15.39
C THR A 334 -1.61 -4.06 15.51
N THR A 335 -2.14 -2.87 15.73
CA THR A 335 -1.33 -1.65 15.85
C THR A 335 -0.44 -1.58 17.10
N SER A 336 -0.61 -2.50 18.04
CA SER A 336 0.23 -2.64 19.23
C SER A 336 1.30 -3.73 19.09
N ILE A 337 1.48 -4.29 17.90
CA ILE A 337 2.39 -5.40 17.63
C ILE A 337 3.40 -5.00 16.57
N LEU A 338 4.68 -5.32 16.84
CA LEU A 338 5.76 -5.22 15.86
C LEU A 338 5.94 -6.60 15.21
N PRO A 339 5.51 -6.79 13.96
CA PRO A 339 5.54 -8.09 13.30
C PRO A 339 6.95 -8.44 12.84
N VAL A 340 7.35 -9.70 13.06
CA VAL A 340 8.68 -10.19 12.67
C VAL A 340 8.85 -10.24 11.16
N ASP A 341 7.83 -10.65 10.43
CA ASP A 341 7.81 -10.70 8.97
C ASP A 341 7.97 -9.33 8.33
N LEU A 342 7.17 -8.33 8.75
CA LEU A 342 7.29 -6.96 8.22
C LEU A 342 8.70 -6.40 8.42
N ASN A 343 9.28 -6.59 9.60
CA ASN A 343 10.60 -6.06 9.91
C ASN A 343 11.71 -6.81 9.15
N ALA A 344 11.53 -8.09 8.86
CA ALA A 344 12.40 -8.85 7.96
C ALA A 344 12.28 -8.35 6.51
N LEU A 345 11.06 -8.07 6.02
CA LEU A 345 10.84 -7.50 4.68
C LEU A 345 11.44 -6.10 4.54
N MET A 346 11.36 -5.27 5.59
CA MET A 346 12.00 -3.95 5.60
C MET A 346 13.52 -4.05 5.54
N PHE A 347 14.12 -5.02 6.25
CA PHE A 347 15.55 -5.33 6.13
C PHE A 347 15.93 -5.70 4.69
N HIS A 348 15.13 -6.56 4.05
CA HIS A 348 15.36 -6.94 2.66
C HIS A 348 15.26 -5.73 1.71
N MET A 349 14.24 -4.88 1.88
CA MET A 349 14.09 -3.65 1.08
C MET A 349 15.31 -2.73 1.22
N GLU A 350 15.83 -2.53 2.43
CA GLU A 350 17.04 -1.75 2.69
C GLU A 350 18.26 -2.35 1.98
N LYS A 351 18.44 -3.67 2.03
CA LYS A 351 19.53 -4.37 1.32
C LYS A 351 19.38 -4.26 -0.20
N THR A 352 18.17 -4.38 -0.73
CA THR A 352 17.92 -4.27 -2.16
C THR A 352 18.16 -2.85 -2.67
N ILE A 353 17.75 -1.82 -1.93
CA ILE A 353 18.03 -0.42 -2.27
C ILE A 353 19.54 -0.15 -2.23
N ALA A 354 20.27 -0.68 -1.25
CA ALA A 354 21.73 -0.56 -1.18
C ALA A 354 22.40 -1.20 -2.44
N ARG A 355 21.97 -2.40 -2.82
CA ARG A 355 22.43 -3.07 -4.02
C ARG A 355 22.13 -2.29 -5.31
N ALA A 356 20.89 -1.78 -5.42
CA ALA A 356 20.45 -0.98 -6.57
C ALA A 356 21.23 0.35 -6.67
N SER A 357 21.48 1.02 -5.54
CA SER A 357 22.28 2.24 -5.47
C SER A 357 23.72 1.99 -5.91
N LYS A 358 24.33 0.88 -5.46
CA LYS A 358 25.66 0.48 -5.90
C LYS A 358 25.71 0.22 -7.41
N ALA A 359 24.72 -0.48 -7.96
CA ALA A 359 24.59 -0.73 -9.39
C ALA A 359 24.43 0.57 -10.20
N ALA A 360 23.75 1.58 -9.61
CA ALA A 360 23.61 2.92 -10.19
C ALA A 360 24.86 3.81 -10.03
N GLY A 361 25.93 3.33 -9.34
CA GLY A 361 27.17 4.07 -9.11
C GLY A 361 27.15 5.01 -7.89
N ASP A 362 26.08 5.00 -7.08
CA ASP A 362 25.94 5.80 -5.87
C ASP A 362 26.39 5.00 -4.63
N SER A 363 27.70 4.94 -4.42
CA SER A 363 28.30 4.21 -3.30
C SER A 363 27.97 4.84 -1.93
N ALA A 364 27.73 6.17 -1.89
CA ALA A 364 27.37 6.86 -0.64
C ALA A 364 25.97 6.43 -0.16
N LYS A 365 24.99 6.46 -1.07
CA LYS A 365 23.63 5.98 -0.80
C LYS A 365 23.62 4.48 -0.47
N ALA A 366 24.37 3.66 -1.19
CA ALA A 366 24.52 2.24 -0.89
C ALA A 366 25.00 2.03 0.55
N GLY A 367 26.03 2.76 1.00
CA GLY A 367 26.53 2.71 2.38
C GLY A 367 25.50 3.16 3.42
N GLN A 368 24.66 4.17 3.11
CA GLN A 368 23.58 4.61 3.99
C GLN A 368 22.53 3.51 4.21
N TYR A 369 22.04 2.89 3.12
CA TYR A 369 21.04 1.82 3.24
C TYR A 369 21.60 0.53 3.84
N ASP A 370 22.89 0.21 3.60
CA ASP A 370 23.56 -0.90 4.33
C ASP A 370 23.63 -0.63 5.83
N ALA A 371 23.88 0.62 6.24
CA ALA A 371 23.87 0.99 7.66
C ALA A 371 22.47 0.86 8.28
N LEU A 372 21.40 1.25 7.56
CA LEU A 372 20.02 1.10 7.99
C LEU A 372 19.65 -0.39 8.14
N ALA A 373 19.99 -1.23 7.16
CA ALA A 373 19.78 -2.66 7.21
C ALA A 373 20.49 -3.30 8.40
N ASN A 374 21.75 -2.93 8.66
CA ASN A 374 22.51 -3.44 9.81
C ASN A 374 21.90 -3.01 11.15
N ALA A 375 21.38 -1.77 11.25
CA ALA A 375 20.67 -1.31 12.44
C ALA A 375 19.36 -2.09 12.67
N ARG A 376 18.60 -2.33 11.59
CA ARG A 376 17.37 -3.13 11.64
C ARG A 376 17.65 -4.58 12.01
N GLN A 377 18.69 -5.20 11.46
CA GLN A 377 19.10 -6.54 11.83
C GLN A 377 19.38 -6.65 13.34
N LYS A 378 20.12 -5.70 13.90
CA LYS A 378 20.36 -5.65 15.35
C LYS A 378 19.07 -5.51 16.16
N ALA A 379 18.10 -4.72 15.65
CA ALA A 379 16.81 -4.56 16.30
C ALA A 379 15.97 -5.85 16.23
N LEU A 380 15.96 -6.55 15.07
CA LEU A 380 15.34 -7.87 14.91
C LEU A 380 15.90 -8.86 15.94
N GLU A 381 17.22 -8.97 16.01
CA GLU A 381 17.92 -9.87 16.93
C GLU A 381 17.65 -9.54 18.41
N LYS A 382 17.43 -8.28 18.74
CA LYS A 382 17.19 -7.81 20.11
C LYS A 382 15.73 -7.94 20.54
N TYR A 383 14.78 -7.54 19.70
CA TYR A 383 13.38 -7.38 20.08
C TYR A 383 12.48 -8.51 19.61
N LEU A 384 12.83 -9.18 18.51
CA LEU A 384 11.97 -10.16 17.85
C LEU A 384 12.51 -11.60 17.97
N TRP A 385 13.49 -11.81 18.82
CA TRP A 385 13.99 -13.14 19.17
C TRP A 385 13.51 -13.55 20.57
N ASN A 386 12.88 -14.71 20.67
CA ASN A 386 12.48 -15.30 21.94
C ASN A 386 13.54 -16.29 22.42
N ASP A 387 14.41 -15.85 23.32
CA ASP A 387 15.52 -16.66 23.84
C ASP A 387 15.04 -17.92 24.58
N LYS A 388 13.89 -17.83 25.24
CA LYS A 388 13.33 -18.94 26.00
C LYS A 388 12.87 -20.07 25.09
N GLU A 389 12.22 -19.71 24.01
CA GLU A 389 11.56 -20.65 23.10
C GLU A 389 12.45 -21.03 21.91
N GLY A 390 13.44 -20.21 21.57
CA GLY A 390 14.41 -20.47 20.51
C GLY A 390 13.90 -20.18 19.09
N TRP A 391 12.96 -19.24 18.92
CA TRP A 391 12.47 -18.79 17.62
C TRP A 391 12.22 -17.29 17.54
N TYR A 392 12.08 -16.77 16.33
CA TYR A 392 11.63 -15.40 16.10
C TYR A 392 10.14 -15.27 16.29
N ALA A 393 9.68 -14.18 16.92
CA ALA A 393 8.28 -13.90 17.15
C ALA A 393 8.02 -12.38 17.16
N ASP A 394 6.74 -12.02 17.12
CA ASP A 394 6.30 -10.63 17.17
C ASP A 394 6.60 -10.01 18.57
N TYR A 395 6.83 -8.71 18.60
CA TYR A 395 7.01 -7.96 19.84
C TYR A 395 5.74 -7.19 20.21
N ASP A 396 5.36 -7.25 21.44
CA ASP A 396 4.18 -6.62 22.01
C ASP A 396 4.54 -5.28 22.66
N LEU A 397 4.05 -4.18 22.10
CA LEU A 397 4.30 -2.82 22.59
C LEU A 397 3.61 -2.52 23.92
N LYS A 398 2.52 -3.23 24.28
CA LYS A 398 1.81 -3.02 25.55
C LYS A 398 2.51 -3.70 26.73
N SER A 399 2.95 -4.93 26.52
CA SER A 399 3.66 -5.69 27.55
C SER A 399 5.17 -5.48 27.55
N HIS A 400 5.72 -4.84 26.51
CA HIS A 400 7.15 -4.65 26.27
C HIS A 400 7.93 -5.98 26.23
N LYS A 401 7.35 -7.00 25.60
CA LYS A 401 7.92 -8.36 25.53
C LYS A 401 7.76 -8.96 24.14
N VAL A 402 8.72 -9.80 23.76
CA VAL A 402 8.54 -10.72 22.64
C VAL A 402 7.45 -11.73 23.01
N ARG A 403 6.60 -12.05 22.06
CA ARG A 403 5.52 -13.04 22.20
C ARG A 403 6.09 -14.46 22.15
N ASN A 404 5.34 -15.42 22.67
CA ASN A 404 5.73 -16.84 22.63
C ASN A 404 4.95 -17.65 21.60
N GLN A 405 4.22 -16.96 20.70
CA GLN A 405 3.42 -17.62 19.68
C GLN A 405 4.28 -17.96 18.46
N LEU A 406 4.47 -19.24 18.20
CA LEU A 406 5.14 -19.70 16.98
C LEU A 406 4.18 -19.65 15.78
N THR A 407 4.63 -18.99 14.72
CA THR A 407 3.93 -18.94 13.43
C THR A 407 4.93 -19.05 12.29
N ALA A 408 4.47 -19.27 11.06
CA ALA A 408 5.33 -19.27 9.88
C ALA A 408 6.07 -17.94 9.65
N ALA A 409 5.61 -16.84 10.28
CA ALA A 409 6.33 -15.57 10.25
C ALA A 409 7.75 -15.65 10.86
N ALA A 410 7.99 -16.61 11.75
CA ALA A 410 9.33 -16.88 12.31
C ALA A 410 10.38 -17.25 11.25
N LEU A 411 9.96 -17.68 10.06
CA LEU A 411 10.86 -18.06 8.97
C LEU A 411 11.32 -16.87 8.12
N PHE A 412 10.66 -15.70 8.20
CA PHE A 412 11.02 -14.56 7.38
C PHE A 412 12.45 -14.04 7.62
N PRO A 413 12.95 -13.93 8.86
CA PRO A 413 14.35 -13.56 9.08
C PRO A 413 15.35 -14.52 8.44
N LEU A 414 15.02 -15.81 8.33
CA LEU A 414 15.83 -16.81 7.63
C LEU A 414 15.77 -16.59 6.12
N TYR A 415 14.56 -16.42 5.60
CA TYR A 415 14.31 -16.25 4.17
C TYR A 415 15.04 -15.04 3.57
N VAL A 416 15.12 -13.94 4.32
CA VAL A 416 15.81 -12.70 3.90
C VAL A 416 17.27 -12.62 4.33
N ASN A 417 17.84 -13.68 4.93
CA ASN A 417 19.20 -13.72 5.46
C ASN A 417 19.48 -12.65 6.55
N ALA A 418 18.46 -12.27 7.32
CA ALA A 418 18.59 -11.38 8.48
C ALA A 418 18.98 -12.13 9.75
N ALA A 419 18.67 -13.44 9.85
CA ALA A 419 18.99 -14.27 11.00
C ALA A 419 20.49 -14.63 11.05
N SER A 420 21.06 -14.68 12.27
CA SER A 420 22.37 -15.30 12.46
C SER A 420 22.33 -16.81 12.14
N SER A 421 23.44 -17.38 11.69
CA SER A 421 23.51 -18.81 11.37
C SER A 421 23.13 -19.70 12.55
N GLU A 422 23.48 -19.31 13.80
CA GLU A 422 23.12 -20.04 15.01
C GLU A 422 21.61 -20.05 15.24
N ARG A 423 20.96 -18.87 15.13
CA ARG A 423 19.51 -18.73 15.32
C ARG A 423 18.72 -19.37 14.18
N ALA A 424 19.20 -19.23 12.95
CA ALA A 424 18.59 -19.91 11.80
C ALA A 424 18.55 -21.43 12.00
N ALA A 425 19.64 -22.02 12.49
CA ALA A 425 19.71 -23.46 12.77
C ALA A 425 18.77 -23.91 13.91
N LYS A 426 18.43 -23.01 14.85
CA LYS A 426 17.44 -23.30 15.91
C LYS A 426 16.00 -23.25 15.42
N VAL A 427 15.70 -22.41 14.42
CA VAL A 427 14.35 -22.19 13.89
C VAL A 427 14.01 -23.25 12.84
N ALA A 428 14.99 -23.69 12.03
CA ALA A 428 14.81 -24.69 10.97
C ALA A 428 14.61 -26.11 11.54
#